data_f994fcf428132a5283a3bbdc82e2cb2b
#
_entry.id   f994fcf428132a5283a3bbdc82e2cb2b
#
_cell.length_a   1.000
_cell.length_b   1.000
_cell.length_c   1.000
_cell.angle_alpha   90.00
_cell.angle_beta   90.00
_cell.angle_gamma   90.00
#
_symmetry.space_group_name_H-M   'P 1'
#
loop_
_entity.id
_entity.type
_entity.pdbx_description
1 polymer ?
#
loop_
_entity_poly.entity_id
_entity_poly.type
_entity_poly.pdbx_seq_one_letter_code
_entity_poly.pdbx_strand_id
1 'polypeptide(L)'
;MAMRRGYFLVRGDKTTCGGKIIEGADDHTIMGIPQARDMDRVTCGKHPGMFIIVGGVPETDIHGRLMAGSLDSQSSCPCKARFIASMMDDTYETEEGSGTDNRMAGIDQNRLN
;
A
#
# COMPACT_ATOMS: atom_id res chain seq x y z
N MET A 1 -3.59 22.28 1.28
CA MET A 1 -4.00 20.93 0.88
C MET A 1 -4.07 20.01 2.07
N ALA A 2 -5.08 19.17 2.09
CA ALA A 2 -5.23 18.24 3.20
C ALA A 2 -4.28 17.07 3.03
N MET A 3 -3.81 16.53 4.15
CA MET A 3 -2.98 15.34 4.16
C MET A 3 -3.81 14.13 4.54
N ARG A 4 -3.56 13.02 3.89
CA ARG A 4 -4.20 11.74 4.21
C ARG A 4 -3.20 10.87 4.94
N ARG A 5 -3.65 10.19 5.98
CA ARG A 5 -2.79 9.29 6.74
C ARG A 5 -3.03 7.86 6.28
N GLY A 6 -1.94 7.19 5.95
CA GLY A 6 -1.96 5.77 5.64
C GLY A 6 -1.20 4.98 6.69
N TYR A 7 -1.35 3.67 6.62
CA TYR A 7 -0.66 2.76 7.52
C TYR A 7 0.16 1.78 6.71
N PHE A 8 1.37 1.50 7.16
CA PHE A 8 2.17 0.46 6.54
C PHE A 8 1.56 -0.90 6.83
N LEU A 9 1.61 -1.78 5.84
CA LEU A 9 0.97 -3.09 5.91
C LEU A 9 1.99 -4.14 6.32
N VAL A 10 1.50 -5.19 6.95
CA VAL A 10 2.35 -6.31 7.39
C VAL A 10 1.74 -7.62 6.91
N ARG A 11 2.55 -8.67 6.93
CA ARG A 11 2.07 -10.01 6.61
C ARG A 11 0.92 -10.36 7.56
N GLY A 12 -0.14 -10.91 7.00
CA GLY A 12 -1.34 -11.23 7.77
C GLY A 12 -2.44 -10.19 7.69
N ASP A 13 -2.14 -8.99 7.19
CA ASP A 13 -3.17 -7.98 7.01
C ASP A 13 -4.20 -8.45 5.98
N LYS A 14 -5.46 -8.12 6.22
CA LYS A 14 -6.56 -8.66 5.45
C LYS A 14 -6.91 -7.77 4.28
N THR A 15 -7.53 -8.38 3.26
CA THR A 15 -8.07 -7.64 2.14
C THR A 15 -9.56 -7.43 2.33
N THR A 16 -10.11 -6.45 1.58
CA THR A 16 -11.53 -6.15 1.65
C THR A 16 -12.39 -7.25 1.04
N CYS A 17 -11.80 -8.20 0.31
CA CYS A 17 -12.54 -9.32 -0.28
C CYS A 17 -12.34 -10.63 0.50
N GLY A 18 -11.78 -10.58 1.70
CA GLY A 18 -11.66 -11.76 2.54
C GLY A 18 -10.36 -12.52 2.42
N GLY A 19 -9.40 -12.00 1.67
CA GLY A 19 -8.07 -12.59 1.60
C GLY A 19 -7.12 -12.00 2.61
N LYS A 20 -5.82 -12.33 2.48
CA LYS A 20 -4.80 -11.78 3.37
C LYS A 20 -3.44 -11.78 2.70
N ILE A 21 -2.55 -10.93 3.20
CA ILE A 21 -1.16 -10.86 2.76
C ILE A 21 -0.41 -12.04 3.39
N ILE A 22 0.32 -12.79 2.56
CA ILE A 22 1.02 -13.99 3.04
C ILE A 22 2.54 -13.88 2.96
N GLU A 23 3.08 -12.77 2.49
CA GLU A 23 4.52 -12.54 2.42
C GLU A 23 4.88 -11.20 3.01
N GLY A 24 6.14 -11.05 3.40
CA GLY A 24 6.68 -9.79 3.88
C GLY A 24 8.19 -9.86 3.93
N ALA A 25 8.82 -8.73 4.24
CA ALA A 25 10.27 -8.62 4.35
C ALA A 25 10.72 -9.11 5.72
N ASP A 26 11.45 -10.23 5.75
CA ASP A 26 11.87 -10.82 7.03
C ASP A 26 12.83 -9.93 7.80
N ASP A 27 13.57 -9.08 7.10
CA ASP A 27 14.53 -8.17 7.73
C ASP A 27 13.96 -6.77 8.00
N HIS A 28 12.68 -6.58 7.79
CA HIS A 28 11.99 -5.33 8.10
C HIS A 28 10.65 -5.65 8.74
N THR A 29 10.58 -5.51 10.06
CA THR A 29 9.39 -5.91 10.80
C THR A 29 8.78 -4.73 11.54
N ILE A 30 7.47 -4.83 11.78
CA ILE A 30 6.75 -3.94 12.68
C ILE A 30 6.22 -4.83 13.80
N MET A 31 6.63 -4.58 15.02
CA MET A 31 6.23 -5.38 16.17
C MET A 31 6.51 -6.87 15.96
N GLY A 32 7.62 -7.16 15.28
CA GLY A 32 8.03 -8.54 15.02
C GLY A 32 7.36 -9.19 13.82
N ILE A 33 6.49 -8.50 13.10
CA ILE A 33 5.78 -9.05 11.96
C ILE A 33 6.38 -8.49 10.68
N PRO A 34 6.73 -9.34 9.69
CA PRO A 34 7.33 -8.85 8.45
C PRO A 34 6.48 -7.82 7.74
N GLN A 35 7.10 -6.73 7.34
CA GLN A 35 6.43 -5.64 6.66
C GLN A 35 6.18 -6.02 5.20
N ALA A 36 4.96 -5.80 4.73
CA ALA A 36 4.58 -6.16 3.36
C ALA A 36 5.16 -5.17 2.35
N ARG A 37 5.37 -5.65 1.13
CA ARG A 37 5.99 -4.88 0.06
C ARG A 37 5.16 -5.01 -1.21
N ASP A 38 5.37 -4.05 -2.12
CA ASP A 38 4.90 -4.17 -3.49
C ASP A 38 5.37 -5.52 -4.06
N MET A 39 4.47 -6.23 -4.73
CA MET A 39 4.69 -7.55 -5.34
C MET A 39 4.74 -8.73 -4.37
N ASP A 40 4.55 -8.51 -3.08
CA ASP A 40 4.38 -9.63 -2.16
C ASP A 40 3.05 -10.32 -2.41
N ARG A 41 2.99 -11.62 -2.12
CA ARG A 41 1.82 -12.41 -2.47
C ARG A 41 0.68 -12.22 -1.47
N VAL A 42 -0.53 -12.25 -2.02
CA VAL A 42 -1.76 -12.14 -1.25
C VAL A 42 -2.76 -13.15 -1.76
N THR A 43 -3.72 -13.50 -0.92
CA THR A 43 -4.84 -14.35 -1.34
C THR A 43 -6.07 -13.49 -1.56
N CYS A 44 -7.06 -14.08 -2.25
CA CYS A 44 -8.35 -13.46 -2.47
C CYS A 44 -9.41 -14.33 -1.82
N GLY A 45 -10.36 -13.71 -1.13
CA GLY A 45 -11.43 -14.48 -0.49
C GLY A 45 -12.48 -14.99 -1.44
N LYS A 46 -12.49 -14.49 -2.68
CA LYS A 46 -13.53 -14.85 -3.65
C LYS A 46 -13.01 -15.60 -4.85
N HIS A 47 -11.72 -15.57 -5.10
CA HIS A 47 -11.12 -16.21 -6.27
C HIS A 47 -9.96 -17.08 -5.83
N PRO A 48 -9.83 -18.29 -6.40
CA PRO A 48 -8.70 -19.15 -6.07
C PRO A 48 -7.42 -18.61 -6.71
N GLY A 49 -6.30 -19.08 -6.22
CA GLY A 49 -5.00 -18.73 -6.77
C GLY A 49 -4.29 -17.67 -5.98
N MET A 50 -3.14 -17.26 -6.49
CA MET A 50 -2.25 -16.34 -5.82
C MET A 50 -2.23 -15.02 -6.58
N PHE A 51 -2.30 -13.93 -5.84
CA PHE A 51 -2.26 -12.58 -6.40
C PHE A 51 -1.12 -11.83 -5.74
N ILE A 52 -0.87 -10.60 -6.16
CA ILE A 52 0.21 -9.80 -5.62
C ILE A 52 -0.30 -8.42 -5.20
N ILE A 53 0.48 -7.79 -4.31
CA ILE A 53 0.27 -6.39 -3.95
C ILE A 53 0.79 -5.54 -5.11
N VAL A 54 -0.01 -4.60 -5.58
CA VAL A 54 0.38 -3.68 -6.64
C VAL A 54 0.47 -2.29 -6.05
N GLY A 55 1.64 -1.67 -6.20
CA GLY A 55 1.89 -0.32 -5.72
C GLY A 55 2.41 -0.29 -4.30
N GLY A 56 3.11 0.78 -3.98
CA GLY A 56 3.66 0.99 -2.65
C GLY A 56 3.89 2.46 -2.37
N VAL A 57 4.35 2.75 -1.17
CA VAL A 57 4.58 4.11 -0.70
C VAL A 57 5.86 4.63 -1.35
N PRO A 58 5.83 5.79 -2.02
CA PRO A 58 7.03 6.32 -2.68
C PRO A 58 8.18 6.50 -1.69
N GLU A 59 9.40 6.26 -2.16
CA GLU A 59 10.64 6.49 -1.43
C GLU A 59 10.84 5.59 -0.22
N THR A 60 10.15 4.45 -0.19
CA THR A 60 10.28 3.50 0.93
C THR A 60 10.84 2.16 0.48
N ASP A 61 11.56 2.11 -0.63
CA ASP A 61 11.95 0.82 -1.17
C ASP A 61 12.94 0.09 -0.26
N ILE A 62 12.73 -1.22 -0.19
CA ILE A 62 13.57 -2.14 0.51
C ILE A 62 13.94 -3.24 -0.48
N HIS A 63 15.22 -3.36 -0.77
CA HIS A 63 15.70 -4.37 -1.74
C HIS A 63 15.00 -4.23 -3.09
N GLY A 64 14.77 -2.97 -3.52
CA GLY A 64 14.17 -2.69 -4.82
C GLY A 64 12.66 -2.77 -4.87
N ARG A 65 12.00 -2.97 -3.74
CA ARG A 65 10.54 -3.03 -3.68
C ARG A 65 10.03 -2.02 -2.67
N LEU A 66 8.99 -1.29 -3.06
CA LEU A 66 8.38 -0.28 -2.17
C LEU A 66 7.62 -0.97 -1.05
N MET A 67 7.58 -0.33 0.11
CA MET A 67 6.76 -0.82 1.21
C MET A 67 5.28 -0.64 0.89
N ALA A 68 4.48 -1.65 1.21
CA ALA A 68 3.04 -1.58 0.98
C ALA A 68 2.38 -0.66 1.99
N GLY A 69 1.43 0.13 1.52
CA GLY A 69 0.70 1.07 2.36
C GLY A 69 -0.79 1.04 2.06
N SER A 70 -1.59 1.34 3.07
CA SER A 70 -3.04 1.21 2.97
C SER A 70 -3.65 2.13 1.92
N LEU A 71 -2.99 3.25 1.60
CA LEU A 71 -3.50 4.20 0.61
C LEU A 71 -2.95 3.95 -0.79
N ASP A 72 -1.77 3.31 -0.90
CA ASP A 72 -1.05 3.23 -2.16
C ASP A 72 -1.02 1.83 -2.75
N SER A 73 -1.49 0.84 -2.03
CA SER A 73 -1.39 -0.56 -2.46
C SER A 73 -2.77 -1.16 -2.73
N GLN A 74 -2.81 -2.08 -3.67
CA GLN A 74 -4.04 -2.75 -4.05
C GLN A 74 -3.70 -4.18 -4.48
N SER A 75 -4.62 -5.11 -4.23
CA SER A 75 -4.43 -6.48 -4.69
C SER A 75 -4.67 -6.56 -6.19
N SER A 76 -3.92 -7.43 -6.86
CA SER A 76 -4.10 -7.69 -8.29
C SER A 76 -5.29 -8.60 -8.58
N CYS A 77 -6.02 -9.07 -7.56
CA CYS A 77 -7.14 -9.98 -7.79
C CYS A 77 -8.28 -9.27 -8.52
N PRO A 78 -9.19 -10.02 -9.14
CA PRO A 78 -10.30 -9.41 -9.90
C PRO A 78 -11.18 -8.49 -9.06
N CYS A 79 -11.20 -8.68 -7.73
CA CYS A 79 -11.96 -7.81 -6.82
C CYS A 79 -11.33 -6.44 -6.67
N LYS A 80 -10.07 -6.26 -7.11
CA LYS A 80 -9.33 -5.02 -6.90
C LYS A 80 -9.34 -4.63 -5.43
N ALA A 81 -9.12 -5.61 -4.56
CA ALA A 81 -9.28 -5.42 -3.12
C ALA A 81 -8.26 -4.45 -2.56
N ARG A 82 -8.67 -3.72 -1.56
CA ARG A 82 -7.78 -2.87 -0.77
C ARG A 82 -7.38 -3.63 0.49
N PHE A 83 -6.45 -3.06 1.24
CA PHE A 83 -5.91 -3.73 2.42
C PHE A 83 -6.37 -3.02 3.69
N ILE A 84 -6.59 -3.83 4.72
CA ILE A 84 -7.02 -3.34 6.03
C ILE A 84 -5.81 -3.47 6.95
N ALA A 85 -5.24 -2.32 7.35
CA ALA A 85 -4.06 -2.32 8.19
C ALA A 85 -4.40 -2.78 9.60
N SER A 86 -3.53 -3.62 10.17
CA SER A 86 -3.66 -4.06 11.55
C SER A 86 -2.73 -3.29 12.49
N MET A 87 -1.66 -2.68 11.93
CA MET A 87 -0.67 -1.95 12.72
C MET A 87 -0.92 -0.46 12.58
N MET A 88 -1.30 0.19 13.66
CA MET A 88 -1.64 1.61 13.64
C MET A 88 -0.47 2.49 14.09
N ASP A 89 0.64 1.88 14.52
CA ASP A 89 1.77 2.63 15.06
C ASP A 89 2.73 3.12 13.98
N ASP A 90 2.72 2.50 12.82
CA ASP A 90 3.64 2.86 11.75
C ASP A 90 2.86 3.47 10.59
N THR A 91 2.92 4.78 10.49
CA THR A 91 2.06 5.52 9.57
C THR A 91 2.89 6.34 8.59
N TYR A 92 2.23 6.77 7.52
CA TYR A 92 2.80 7.72 6.58
C TYR A 92 1.71 8.69 6.16
N GLU A 93 2.14 9.81 5.57
CA GLU A 93 1.18 10.80 5.10
C GLU A 93 1.43 11.10 3.63
N THR A 94 0.34 11.32 2.92
CA THR A 94 0.40 11.68 1.52
C THR A 94 -0.59 12.81 1.27
N GLU A 95 -0.30 13.59 0.24
CA GLU A 95 -1.12 14.74 -0.09
C GLU A 95 -2.40 14.27 -0.76
N GLU A 96 -3.51 14.73 -0.26
CA GLU A 96 -4.81 14.37 -0.80
C GLU A 96 -4.96 14.98 -2.20
N GLY A 97 -5.44 14.17 -3.12
CA GLY A 97 -5.65 14.62 -4.49
C GLY A 97 -4.43 14.50 -5.37
N SER A 98 -3.30 14.07 -4.86
CA SER A 98 -2.15 13.82 -5.70
C SER A 98 -2.46 12.62 -6.56
N GLY A 99 -2.47 12.81 -7.66
CA GLY A 99 -2.86 11.74 -8.51
C GLY A 99 -2.98 12.19 -9.88
N THR A 100 -2.92 13.06 -9.53
CA THR A 100 -3.19 13.51 -10.21
C THR A 100 -3.07 14.40 -10.62
N ASP A 101 -2.99 14.88 -10.82
CA ASP A 101 -3.18 15.83 -10.90
C ASP A 101 -2.75 16.45 -11.11
N ASN A 102 -2.51 16.84 -11.39
CA ASN A 102 -2.47 17.57 -11.40
C ASN A 102 -1.99 18.19 -11.44
N ARG A 103 -1.64 18.49 -11.79
CA ARG A 103 -1.60 19.14 -11.65
C ARG A 103 -1.13 19.51 -11.61
N MET A 104 -0.82 19.84 -11.90
CA MET A 104 -0.85 20.30 -11.63
C MET A 104 -0.58 20.63 -11.44
N ALA A 105 -0.20 20.91 -11.66
CA ALA A 105 -0.34 21.24 -11.28
C ALA A 105 -0.08 21.59 -11.19
N GLY A 106 0.31 22.20 -11.35
CA GLY A 106 0.16 22.48 -11.06
C GLY A 106 0.42 22.98 -11.08
N ILE A 107 0.76 23.22 -11.30
CA ILE A 107 0.43 23.69 -11.09
C ILE A 107 0.50 24.05 -10.99
N ASP A 108 1.04 24.34 -11.08
CA ASP A 108 0.57 24.65 -10.78
C ASP A 108 0.76 24.92 -10.76
N GLN A 109 0.99 25.28 -10.91
CA GLN A 109 0.68 25.51 -10.75
C GLN A 109 0.82 25.74 -10.72
N ASN A 110 1.54 25.88 -10.77
CA ASN A 110 1.08 26.10 -10.60
C ASN A 110 1.33 26.33 -10.76
N ARG A 111 1.88 26.40 -10.85
CA ARG A 111 1.58 26.49 -10.89
C ARG A 111 1.67 26.64 -11.05
N LEU A 112 2.34 26.87 -11.14
CA LEU A 112 1.79 26.88 -11.13
C LEU A 112 1.78 27.04 -11.28
N ASN A 113 2.38 27.48 -11.43
CA ASN A 113 1.82 27.55 -11.33
C ASN A 113 1.66 27.51 -11.46
#